data_07006bdfbdb7e36850cf35b7f3180f9c
#
_entry.id   07006bdfbdb7e36850cf35b7f3180f9c
#
_cell.length_a   1.000
_cell.length_b   1.000
_cell.length_c   1.000
_cell.angle_alpha   90.00
_cell.angle_beta   90.00
_cell.angle_gamma   90.00
#
_symmetry.space_group_name_H-M   'P 1'
#
loop_
_entity.id
_entity.type
_entity.pdbx_description
1 polymer ?
#
loop_
_entity_poly.entity_id
_entity_poly.type
_entity_poly.pdbx_seq_one_letter_code
_entity_poly.pdbx_strand_id
1 'polypeptide(L)'
;MDVYDRNRRAFLTSSTAAMVAAGMAPAIHGAGDKTGTRAKVLGPEGHRYELHHDHLQPPAGIPWQDTHGVAIDAEGLIYVKHRTKTATVVDAVVVFDPAGRVVRSFGKEYHGGGHGIDVRQEGSEEFLYLCD
;
A
#
# COMPACT_ATOMS: atom_id res chain seq x y z
N MET A 1 38.75 20.67 25.57
CA MET A 1 38.12 20.29 24.27
C MET A 1 37.03 19.30 24.58
N ASP A 2 35.80 19.76 24.47
CA ASP A 2 34.62 19.10 25.05
C ASP A 2 34.30 17.80 24.29
N VAL A 3 33.88 16.75 24.98
CA VAL A 3 33.49 15.46 24.41
C VAL A 3 32.37 15.65 23.38
N TYR A 4 31.56 16.68 23.56
CA TYR A 4 30.46 17.06 22.66
C TYR A 4 30.97 17.54 21.28
N ASP A 5 32.09 18.25 21.24
CA ASP A 5 32.66 18.77 19.99
C ASP A 5 33.32 17.65 19.14
N ARG A 6 33.86 16.63 19.80
CA ARG A 6 34.43 15.45 19.12
C ARG A 6 33.35 14.61 18.42
N ASN A 7 32.19 14.48 19.04
CA ASN A 7 31.07 13.71 18.49
C ASN A 7 30.42 14.41 17.29
N ARG A 8 30.36 15.75 17.30
CA ARG A 8 29.84 16.51 16.15
C ARG A 8 30.77 16.39 14.94
N ARG A 9 32.08 16.43 15.13
CA ARG A 9 33.04 16.27 14.03
C ARG A 9 33.01 14.87 13.43
N ALA A 10 32.90 13.85 14.27
CA ALA A 10 32.74 12.48 13.83
C ALA A 10 31.44 12.24 13.07
N PHE A 11 30.35 12.87 13.51
CA PHE A 11 29.06 12.82 12.83
C PHE A 11 29.11 13.49 11.45
N LEU A 12 29.72 14.66 11.36
CA LEU A 12 29.82 15.40 10.08
C LEU A 12 30.71 14.68 9.07
N THR A 13 31.84 14.08 9.51
CA THR A 13 32.70 13.29 8.64
C THR A 13 32.03 12.00 8.18
N SER A 14 31.29 11.31 9.07
CA SER A 14 30.52 10.13 8.70
C SER A 14 29.35 10.44 7.76
N SER A 15 28.70 11.59 7.93
CA SER A 15 27.61 12.02 7.05
C SER A 15 28.11 12.37 5.64
N THR A 16 29.32 12.94 5.54
CA THR A 16 29.92 13.26 4.22
C THR A 16 30.31 11.98 3.48
N ALA A 17 30.87 10.97 4.18
CA ALA A 17 31.16 9.68 3.60
C ALA A 17 29.91 8.91 3.18
N ALA A 18 28.83 9.03 3.97
CA ALA A 18 27.52 8.43 3.62
C ALA A 18 26.88 9.09 2.40
N MET A 19 27.06 10.42 2.22
CA MET A 19 26.56 11.10 1.03
C MET A 19 27.33 10.72 -0.25
N VAL A 20 28.62 10.47 -0.16
CA VAL A 20 29.40 9.99 -1.31
C VAL A 20 29.02 8.56 -1.68
N ALA A 21 28.76 7.71 -0.69
CA ALA A 21 28.25 6.34 -0.94
C ALA A 21 26.81 6.33 -1.48
N ALA A 22 25.96 7.27 -1.03
CA ALA A 22 24.60 7.41 -1.53
C ALA A 22 24.58 7.94 -2.99
N GLY A 23 25.59 8.71 -3.40
CA GLY A 23 25.72 9.15 -4.79
C GLY A 23 26.09 8.03 -5.78
N MET A 24 26.56 6.89 -5.28
CA MET A 24 26.84 5.67 -6.06
C MET A 24 25.75 4.58 -5.89
N ALA A 25 24.78 4.80 -5.04
CA ALA A 25 23.61 3.91 -5.00
C ALA A 25 22.86 4.02 -6.33
N PRO A 26 22.45 2.90 -6.95
CA PRO A 26 21.65 2.96 -8.16
C PRO A 26 20.42 3.81 -7.86
N ALA A 27 20.25 4.87 -8.65
CA ALA A 27 19.09 5.72 -8.53
C ALA A 27 17.84 4.84 -8.69
N ILE A 28 16.97 4.85 -7.70
CA ILE A 28 15.66 4.22 -7.84
C ILE A 28 14.89 5.07 -8.85
N HIS A 29 14.99 4.70 -10.11
CA HIS A 29 14.22 5.29 -11.18
C HIS A 29 12.77 4.87 -11.05
N GLY A 30 12.05 5.44 -10.06
CA GLY A 30 10.63 5.22 -9.86
C GLY A 30 9.72 6.10 -10.72
N ALA A 31 10.27 6.86 -11.65
CA ALA A 31 9.52 7.92 -12.33
C ALA A 31 8.96 7.54 -13.72
N GLY A 32 9.37 6.42 -14.31
CA GLY A 32 9.05 6.13 -15.71
C GLY A 32 7.84 5.23 -15.96
N ASP A 33 7.40 4.45 -14.99
CA ASP A 33 6.46 3.35 -15.23
C ASP A 33 5.41 3.19 -14.14
N LYS A 34 4.86 4.27 -13.62
CA LYS A 34 3.71 4.17 -12.69
C LYS A 34 2.44 3.64 -13.38
N THR A 35 2.37 3.73 -14.68
CA THR A 35 1.28 3.20 -15.51
C THR A 35 1.70 1.94 -16.29
N GLY A 36 2.77 1.33 -15.86
CA GLY A 36 3.36 0.07 -16.21
C GLY A 36 2.86 -0.66 -17.44
N THR A 37 3.40 -0.35 -18.59
CA THR A 37 3.35 -1.29 -19.71
C THR A 37 4.26 -2.50 -19.51
N ARG A 38 5.04 -2.53 -18.42
CA ARG A 38 5.95 -3.60 -18.05
C ARG A 38 5.89 -3.89 -16.57
N ALA A 39 5.38 -5.04 -16.20
CA ALA A 39 5.41 -5.51 -14.82
C ALA A 39 6.85 -5.63 -14.32
N LYS A 40 7.12 -5.04 -13.14
CA LYS A 40 8.42 -5.17 -12.48
C LYS A 40 8.43 -6.43 -11.64
N VAL A 41 9.46 -7.24 -11.80
CA VAL A 41 9.70 -8.39 -10.94
C VAL A 41 10.60 -7.95 -9.79
N LEU A 42 10.15 -8.16 -8.56
CA LEU A 42 10.83 -7.81 -7.32
C LEU A 42 11.09 -9.06 -6.49
N GLY A 43 12.11 -9.01 -5.64
CA GLY A 43 12.45 -10.06 -4.68
C GLY A 43 13.63 -10.92 -5.09
N PRO A 44 14.25 -11.62 -4.11
CA PRO A 44 15.35 -12.53 -4.35
C PRO A 44 14.89 -13.81 -5.07
N GLU A 45 15.85 -14.59 -5.53
CA GLU A 45 15.57 -15.89 -6.14
C GLU A 45 14.77 -16.79 -5.18
N GLY A 46 13.69 -17.40 -5.68
CA GLY A 46 12.75 -18.19 -4.86
C GLY A 46 11.57 -17.40 -4.26
N HIS A 47 11.64 -16.06 -4.23
CA HIS A 47 10.57 -15.18 -3.76
C HIS A 47 10.41 -14.01 -4.72
N ARG A 48 10.00 -14.29 -5.94
CA ARG A 48 9.79 -13.27 -6.97
C ARG A 48 8.32 -12.88 -7.05
N TYR A 49 8.08 -11.58 -7.07
CA TYR A 49 6.76 -10.98 -7.19
C TYR A 49 6.71 -10.08 -8.42
N GLU A 50 5.69 -10.23 -9.21
CA GLU A 50 5.39 -9.35 -10.32
C GLU A 50 4.48 -8.22 -9.83
N LEU A 51 4.87 -6.97 -10.10
CA LEU A 51 4.15 -5.79 -9.64
C LEU A 51 3.25 -5.25 -10.74
N HIS A 52 1.95 -5.32 -10.53
CA HIS A 52 0.92 -4.79 -11.42
C HIS A 52 0.25 -3.55 -10.79
N HIS A 53 0.62 -2.35 -11.23
CA HIS A 53 0.12 -1.09 -10.65
C HIS A 53 -1.36 -0.81 -10.91
N ASP A 54 -1.88 -1.28 -12.04
CA ASP A 54 -3.23 -0.95 -12.51
C ASP A 54 -4.20 -2.13 -12.39
N HIS A 55 -3.86 -3.13 -11.57
CA HIS A 55 -4.69 -4.32 -11.43
C HIS A 55 -6.04 -4.02 -10.79
N LEU A 56 -6.07 -3.18 -9.75
CA LEU A 56 -7.28 -2.76 -9.07
C LEU A 56 -7.54 -1.28 -9.36
N GLN A 57 -8.68 -0.97 -9.97
CA GLN A 57 -9.08 0.40 -10.25
C GLN A 57 -10.33 0.74 -9.45
N PRO A 58 -10.38 1.92 -8.77
CA PRO A 58 -11.57 2.33 -8.05
C PRO A 58 -12.73 2.48 -9.03
N PRO A 59 -13.97 2.09 -8.62
CA PRO A 59 -15.14 2.27 -9.47
C PRO A 59 -15.46 3.75 -9.62
N ALA A 60 -16.12 4.10 -10.70
CA ALA A 60 -16.61 5.46 -10.92
C ALA A 60 -17.45 5.93 -9.73
N GLY A 61 -17.17 7.13 -9.21
CA GLY A 61 -17.87 7.70 -8.06
C GLY A 61 -17.30 7.34 -6.68
N ILE A 62 -16.29 6.48 -6.59
CA ILE A 62 -15.55 6.20 -5.35
C ILE A 62 -14.09 6.63 -5.53
N PRO A 63 -13.75 7.88 -5.23
CA PRO A 63 -12.36 8.35 -5.34
C PRO A 63 -11.52 7.77 -4.20
N TRP A 64 -10.45 7.05 -4.53
CA TRP A 64 -9.46 6.62 -3.56
C TRP A 64 -8.50 7.75 -3.26
N GLN A 65 -8.29 8.02 -1.96
CA GLN A 65 -7.26 8.93 -1.50
C GLN A 65 -6.17 8.14 -0.77
N ASP A 66 -6.58 7.46 0.31
CA ASP A 66 -5.68 6.61 1.08
C ASP A 66 -6.26 5.19 1.12
N THR A 67 -5.50 4.19 0.71
CA THR A 67 -5.82 2.78 0.92
C THR A 67 -5.10 2.28 2.16
N HIS A 68 -5.83 1.74 3.14
CA HIS A 68 -5.29 1.37 4.44
C HIS A 68 -5.14 -0.13 4.66
N GLY A 69 -5.92 -0.92 3.96
CA GLY A 69 -5.87 -2.36 4.15
C GLY A 69 -6.40 -3.13 2.95
N VAL A 70 -5.89 -4.33 2.80
CA VAL A 70 -6.35 -5.31 1.82
C VAL A 70 -6.46 -6.66 2.50
N ALA A 71 -7.53 -7.41 2.19
CA ALA A 71 -7.71 -8.79 2.62
C ALA A 71 -8.25 -9.61 1.45
N ILE A 72 -8.04 -10.91 1.49
CA ILE A 72 -8.50 -11.86 0.46
C ILE A 72 -9.22 -13.00 1.17
N ASP A 73 -10.42 -13.34 0.69
CA ASP A 73 -11.19 -14.46 1.22
C ASP A 73 -10.83 -15.79 0.53
N ALA A 74 -11.45 -16.89 0.99
CA ALA A 74 -11.21 -18.22 0.44
C ALA A 74 -11.66 -18.37 -1.02
N GLU A 75 -12.57 -17.53 -1.49
CA GLU A 75 -13.02 -17.50 -2.89
C GLU A 75 -12.07 -16.66 -3.78
N GLY A 76 -11.09 -15.98 -3.18
CA GLY A 76 -10.13 -15.12 -3.86
C GLY A 76 -10.65 -13.70 -4.12
N LEU A 77 -11.76 -13.30 -3.52
CA LEU A 77 -12.23 -11.92 -3.59
C LEU A 77 -11.29 -10.99 -2.80
N ILE A 78 -10.96 -9.87 -3.39
CA ILE A 78 -10.02 -8.89 -2.85
C ILE A 78 -10.80 -7.72 -2.26
N TYR A 79 -10.70 -7.53 -0.96
CA TYR A 79 -11.34 -6.45 -0.20
C TYR A 79 -10.33 -5.34 0.03
N VAL A 80 -10.63 -4.15 -0.46
CA VAL A 80 -9.79 -2.97 -0.25
C VAL A 80 -10.55 -1.97 0.60
N LYS A 81 -10.02 -1.71 1.80
CA LYS A 81 -10.51 -0.61 2.64
C LYS A 81 -9.75 0.66 2.32
N HIS A 82 -10.50 1.72 2.04
CA HIS A 82 -9.94 3.02 1.72
C HIS A 82 -10.58 4.12 2.56
N ARG A 83 -9.90 5.25 2.62
CA ARG A 83 -10.41 6.47 3.22
C ARG A 83 -10.47 7.56 2.15
N THR A 84 -11.53 8.32 2.17
CA THR A 84 -11.65 9.55 1.40
C THR A 84 -12.26 10.64 2.25
N LYS A 85 -11.85 11.88 1.99
CA LYS A 85 -12.35 13.08 2.69
C LYS A 85 -13.28 13.90 1.80
N THR A 86 -13.93 13.26 0.85
CA THR A 86 -14.94 13.92 0.00
C THR A 86 -16.17 14.29 0.81
N ALA A 87 -16.85 15.37 0.42
CA ALA A 87 -18.10 15.77 1.07
C ALA A 87 -19.26 14.78 0.80
N THR A 88 -19.18 14.05 -0.30
CA THR A 88 -20.14 13.00 -0.64
C THR A 88 -19.74 11.71 0.07
N VAL A 89 -20.68 11.15 0.84
CA VAL A 89 -20.49 9.86 1.51
C VAL A 89 -20.43 8.75 0.47
N VAL A 90 -19.37 7.98 0.50
CA VAL A 90 -19.14 6.82 -0.38
C VAL A 90 -18.83 5.59 0.45
N ASP A 91 -18.93 4.42 -0.18
CA ASP A 91 -18.56 3.15 0.45
C ASP A 91 -17.06 3.13 0.80
N ALA A 92 -16.72 2.63 1.98
CA ALA A 92 -15.35 2.57 2.48
C ALA A 92 -14.63 1.26 2.10
N VAL A 93 -15.36 0.27 1.62
CA VAL A 93 -14.82 -1.02 1.16
C VAL A 93 -15.25 -1.27 -0.27
N VAL A 94 -14.28 -1.58 -1.13
CA VAL A 94 -14.52 -2.03 -2.50
C VAL A 94 -14.01 -3.46 -2.63
N VAL A 95 -14.82 -4.32 -3.25
CA VAL A 95 -14.52 -5.74 -3.45
C VAL A 95 -14.29 -5.99 -4.93
N PHE A 96 -13.20 -6.69 -5.21
CA PHE A 96 -12.79 -7.08 -6.56
C PHE A 96 -12.73 -8.59 -6.69
N ASP A 97 -12.94 -9.08 -7.89
CA ASP A 97 -12.60 -10.46 -8.23
C ASP A 97 -11.08 -10.61 -8.46
N PRO A 98 -10.57 -11.85 -8.57
CA PRO A 98 -9.14 -12.10 -8.83
C PRO A 98 -8.61 -11.47 -10.12
N ALA A 99 -9.48 -11.13 -11.06
CA ALA A 99 -9.11 -10.44 -12.30
C ALA A 99 -9.08 -8.90 -12.16
N GLY A 100 -9.33 -8.37 -10.94
CA GLY A 100 -9.32 -6.94 -10.65
C GLY A 100 -10.60 -6.20 -11.03
N ARG A 101 -11.69 -6.90 -11.35
CA ARG A 101 -12.98 -6.29 -11.68
C ARG A 101 -13.78 -6.05 -10.41
N VAL A 102 -14.41 -4.87 -10.33
CA VAL A 102 -15.28 -4.53 -9.21
C VAL A 102 -16.49 -5.46 -9.15
N VAL A 103 -16.69 -6.10 -8.01
CA VAL A 103 -17.85 -6.98 -7.72
C VAL A 103 -18.93 -6.22 -6.98
N ARG A 104 -18.55 -5.48 -5.92
CA ARG A 104 -19.46 -4.68 -5.08
C ARG A 104 -18.68 -3.66 -4.25
N SER A 105 -19.41 -2.76 -3.60
CA SER A 105 -18.89 -1.90 -2.55
C SER A 105 -19.89 -1.78 -1.41
N PHE A 106 -19.43 -1.43 -0.21
CA PHE A 106 -20.24 -1.27 0.98
C PHE A 106 -19.51 -0.46 2.07
N GLY A 107 -20.18 -0.19 3.17
CA GLY A 107 -19.59 0.41 4.36
C GLY A 107 -19.60 1.94 4.33
N LYS A 108 -20.69 2.58 3.90
CA LYS A 108 -20.88 4.04 3.94
C LYS A 108 -20.76 4.61 5.35
N GLU A 109 -21.12 3.82 6.35
CA GLU A 109 -21.01 4.13 7.77
C GLU A 109 -19.57 4.35 8.23
N TYR A 110 -18.59 3.79 7.50
CA TYR A 110 -17.15 3.95 7.73
C TYR A 110 -16.51 5.01 6.83
N HIS A 111 -17.33 5.87 6.20
CA HIS A 111 -16.82 6.93 5.33
C HIS A 111 -15.93 7.89 6.12
N GLY A 112 -14.73 8.16 5.60
CA GLY A 112 -13.76 9.05 6.24
C GLY A 112 -12.88 8.40 7.30
N GLY A 113 -13.30 7.28 7.85
CA GLY A 113 -12.49 6.40 8.69
C GLY A 113 -11.75 5.36 7.85
N GLY A 114 -10.74 4.74 8.41
CA GLY A 114 -10.08 3.68 7.69
C GLY A 114 -8.76 3.25 8.30
N HIS A 115 -8.79 2.09 8.92
CA HIS A 115 -7.61 1.40 9.39
C HIS A 115 -7.57 -0.03 8.81
N GLY A 116 -7.52 -1.04 9.66
CA GLY A 116 -7.32 -2.41 9.24
C GLY A 116 -8.54 -3.05 8.59
N ILE A 117 -8.27 -4.06 7.79
CA ILE A 117 -9.24 -5.04 7.28
C ILE A 117 -8.58 -6.41 7.33
N ASP A 118 -9.32 -7.42 7.76
CA ASP A 118 -8.84 -8.79 7.86
C ASP A 118 -9.98 -9.78 7.58
N VAL A 119 -9.68 -10.90 6.94
CA VAL A 119 -10.60 -12.01 6.76
C VAL A 119 -10.16 -13.17 7.63
N ARG A 120 -11.06 -13.70 8.44
CA ARG A 120 -10.76 -14.82 9.32
C ARG A 120 -11.78 -15.93 9.18
N GLN A 121 -11.28 -17.14 9.16
CA GLN A 121 -12.08 -18.34 9.27
C GLN A 121 -12.41 -18.61 10.72
N GLU A 122 -13.71 -18.67 11.05
CA GLU A 122 -14.21 -19.05 12.37
C GLU A 122 -15.20 -20.23 12.22
N GLY A 123 -14.73 -21.41 12.57
CA GLY A 123 -15.51 -22.62 12.31
C GLY A 123 -15.69 -22.89 10.82
N SER A 124 -16.94 -22.91 10.35
CA SER A 124 -17.29 -23.11 8.94
C SER A 124 -17.55 -21.79 8.18
N GLU A 125 -17.45 -20.65 8.86
CA GLU A 125 -17.79 -19.34 8.28
C GLU A 125 -16.56 -18.43 8.20
N GLU A 126 -16.53 -17.57 7.21
CA GLU A 126 -15.55 -16.49 7.12
C GLU A 126 -16.16 -15.17 7.56
N PHE A 127 -15.39 -14.42 8.34
CA PHE A 127 -15.77 -13.12 8.86
C PHE A 127 -14.80 -12.05 8.36
N LEU A 128 -15.36 -10.91 7.97
CA LEU A 128 -14.60 -9.73 7.63
C LEU A 128 -14.54 -8.79 8.84
N TYR A 129 -13.35 -8.55 9.34
CA TYR A 129 -13.08 -7.62 10.44
C TYR A 129 -12.63 -6.28 9.91
N LEU A 130 -13.32 -5.23 10.32
CA LEU A 130 -13.03 -3.85 9.96
C LEU A 130 -12.65 -3.06 11.21
N CYS A 131 -11.53 -2.32 11.14
CA CYS A 131 -11.17 -1.31 12.13
C CYS A 131 -11.45 0.08 11.54
N ASP A 132 -12.04 0.95 12.37
CA ASP A 132 -12.34 2.33 12.01
C ASP A 132 -11.69 3.31 12.97
#